data_6574b467d4da805def672e1621c363d2
#
_entry.id   6574b467d4da805def672e1621c363d2
#
_cell.length_a   1.000
_cell.length_b   1.000
_cell.length_c   1.000
_cell.angle_alpha   90.00
_cell.angle_beta   90.00
_cell.angle_gamma   90.00
#
_symmetry.space_group_name_H-M   'P 1'
#
loop_
_entity.id
_entity.type
_entity.pdbx_description
1 polymer ?
#
loop_
_entity_poly.entity_id
_entity_poly.type
_entity_poly.pdbx_seq_one_letter_code
_entity_poly.pdbx_strand_id
1 'polypeptide(L)'
;MYWYAACLLVVLSVGGGMWFFSQHDEPVKMEPKVAQDILPGGNKAIILLADGEEVDVEWLADSSRYKVDGIEVTTGEGKIRYKGKNNTKVEYNTIMIPRGGEYQVELSDGTKVWLNAETQLRIPTAFVGTERRVFLKGEAYFDVTKNDKQPFIVETDLGEVKVYGTQFNVKFYPEEKEIKATLVEGNIGFKSEEVAELKIKPGYQLRLAEGAKKPEVKPVKIYNEIAWKNRMFCFESERLESIMLKLERWYNVDIIFEDSGLKKFKFSGNLNRYDNIDKILHFFEEVFDVKFAVEENTIKVMRK
;
A
#
# COMPACT_ATOMS: atom_id res chain seq x y z
N MET A 1 -36.07 -23.10 -73.69
CA MET A 1 -35.41 -24.01 -72.75
C MET A 1 -34.31 -23.29 -71.90
N TYR A 2 -33.78 -22.16 -72.31
CA TYR A 2 -32.72 -21.42 -71.55
C TYR A 2 -33.25 -20.53 -70.39
N TRP A 3 -34.51 -20.18 -70.36
CA TRP A 3 -35.06 -19.30 -69.33
C TRP A 3 -35.20 -19.99 -67.95
N TYR A 4 -35.47 -21.28 -67.90
CA TYR A 4 -35.55 -22.06 -66.65
C TYR A 4 -34.15 -22.25 -66.01
N ALA A 5 -33.08 -22.33 -66.81
CA ALA A 5 -31.73 -22.42 -66.31
C ALA A 5 -31.26 -21.14 -65.63
N ALA A 6 -31.64 -19.95 -66.12
CA ALA A 6 -31.28 -18.67 -65.52
C ALA A 6 -31.99 -18.44 -64.16
N CYS A 7 -33.26 -18.87 -64.02
CA CYS A 7 -33.99 -18.78 -62.75
C CYS A 7 -33.40 -19.69 -61.66
N LEU A 8 -32.89 -20.87 -62.02
CA LEU A 8 -32.27 -21.82 -61.12
C LEU A 8 -30.94 -21.32 -60.58
N LEU A 9 -30.16 -20.63 -61.40
CA LEU A 9 -28.89 -20.03 -60.97
C LEU A 9 -29.10 -18.84 -60.01
N VAL A 10 -30.13 -18.04 -60.21
CA VAL A 10 -30.44 -16.91 -59.30
C VAL A 10 -30.92 -17.43 -57.93
N VAL A 11 -31.74 -18.47 -57.89
CA VAL A 11 -32.20 -19.07 -56.63
C VAL A 11 -31.06 -19.73 -55.86
N LEU A 12 -30.11 -20.39 -56.56
CA LEU A 12 -28.97 -21.00 -55.93
C LEU A 12 -27.94 -19.94 -55.42
N SER A 13 -27.78 -18.82 -56.14
CA SER A 13 -26.93 -17.75 -55.70
C SER A 13 -27.46 -16.96 -54.51
N VAL A 14 -28.80 -16.71 -54.46
CA VAL A 14 -29.47 -16.04 -53.34
C VAL A 14 -29.56 -16.97 -52.13
N GLY A 15 -29.90 -18.24 -52.33
CA GLY A 15 -29.97 -19.26 -51.27
C GLY A 15 -28.56 -19.56 -50.69
N GLY A 16 -27.55 -19.67 -51.52
CA GLY A 16 -26.15 -19.86 -51.11
C GLY A 16 -25.61 -18.65 -50.39
N GLY A 17 -25.92 -17.43 -50.82
CA GLY A 17 -25.57 -16.18 -50.14
C GLY A 17 -26.21 -16.06 -48.74
N MET A 18 -27.52 -16.34 -48.65
CA MET A 18 -28.21 -16.33 -47.33
C MET A 18 -27.68 -17.40 -46.37
N TRP A 19 -27.38 -18.61 -46.91
CA TRP A 19 -26.79 -19.66 -46.07
C TRP A 19 -25.38 -19.31 -45.60
N PHE A 20 -24.57 -18.67 -46.45
CA PHE A 20 -23.21 -18.22 -46.11
C PHE A 20 -23.21 -17.08 -45.12
N PHE A 21 -24.12 -16.12 -45.21
CA PHE A 21 -24.28 -15.05 -44.20
C PHE A 21 -24.90 -15.55 -42.91
N SER A 22 -25.79 -16.57 -42.91
CA SER A 22 -26.35 -17.17 -41.73
C SER A 22 -25.36 -18.00 -40.89
N GLN A 23 -24.26 -18.44 -41.48
CA GLN A 23 -23.21 -19.17 -40.76
C GLN A 23 -22.16 -18.25 -40.07
N HIS A 24 -22.18 -16.91 -40.31
CA HIS A 24 -21.17 -16.00 -39.81
C HIS A 24 -21.63 -15.15 -38.62
N ASP A 25 -22.88 -15.30 -38.16
CA ASP A 25 -23.36 -14.64 -36.95
C ASP A 25 -23.50 -15.62 -35.78
N GLU A 26 -22.53 -16.49 -35.53
CA GLU A 26 -22.39 -16.97 -34.17
C GLU A 26 -21.90 -15.77 -33.34
N PRO A 27 -22.68 -15.33 -32.29
CA PRO A 27 -22.15 -14.35 -31.36
C PRO A 27 -20.88 -14.96 -30.82
N VAL A 28 -19.75 -14.27 -31.03
CA VAL A 28 -18.48 -14.57 -30.37
C VAL A 28 -18.85 -14.62 -28.89
N LYS A 29 -19.03 -15.84 -28.35
CA LYS A 29 -19.00 -16.06 -26.91
C LYS A 29 -17.64 -15.53 -26.51
N MET A 30 -17.58 -14.28 -26.02
CA MET A 30 -16.48 -13.85 -25.20
C MET A 30 -16.43 -14.85 -24.06
N GLU A 31 -15.57 -15.84 -24.19
CA GLU A 31 -15.14 -16.60 -23.03
C GLU A 31 -14.72 -15.53 -22.02
N PRO A 32 -15.23 -15.56 -20.77
CA PRO A 32 -14.74 -14.63 -19.77
C PRO A 32 -13.22 -14.82 -19.79
N LYS A 33 -12.50 -13.76 -20.19
CA LYS A 33 -11.05 -13.69 -20.08
C LYS A 33 -10.78 -14.08 -18.64
N VAL A 34 -10.14 -15.24 -18.43
CA VAL A 34 -9.80 -15.73 -17.10
C VAL A 34 -9.17 -14.54 -16.42
N ALA A 35 -9.84 -14.03 -15.37
CA ALA A 35 -9.32 -12.93 -14.60
C ALA A 35 -7.93 -13.35 -14.19
N GLN A 36 -6.92 -12.56 -14.56
CA GLN A 36 -5.54 -12.84 -14.24
C GLN A 36 -5.51 -12.90 -12.71
N ASP A 37 -5.06 -14.02 -12.11
CA ASP A 37 -5.05 -14.21 -10.67
C ASP A 37 -4.35 -13.01 -10.01
N ILE A 38 -5.12 -12.13 -9.37
CA ILE A 38 -4.58 -10.99 -8.65
C ILE A 38 -4.04 -11.50 -7.33
N LEU A 39 -2.74 -11.67 -7.30
CA LEU A 39 -2.02 -12.20 -6.15
C LEU A 39 -1.83 -11.12 -5.06
N PRO A 40 -1.74 -11.52 -3.80
CA PRO A 40 -1.41 -10.61 -2.72
C PRO A 40 -0.01 -10.03 -2.91
N GLY A 41 0.21 -8.89 -2.27
CA GLY A 41 1.51 -8.23 -2.24
C GLY A 41 2.60 -9.09 -1.59
N GLY A 42 3.84 -8.62 -1.72
CA GLY A 42 5.02 -9.31 -1.20
C GLY A 42 6.18 -8.36 -0.90
N ASN A 43 7.37 -8.93 -0.70
CA ASN A 43 8.57 -8.16 -0.41
C ASN A 43 9.08 -7.46 -1.68
N LYS A 44 8.75 -6.18 -1.83
CA LYS A 44 9.18 -5.33 -2.96
C LYS A 44 9.66 -3.98 -2.44
N ALA A 45 10.84 -3.57 -2.85
CA ALA A 45 11.38 -2.26 -2.50
C ALA A 45 12.36 -1.77 -3.57
N ILE A 46 12.39 -0.45 -3.79
CA ILE A 46 13.35 0.25 -4.64
C ILE A 46 14.09 1.24 -3.75
N ILE A 47 15.42 1.27 -3.81
CA ILE A 47 16.24 2.24 -3.08
C ILE A 47 16.75 3.26 -4.10
N LEU A 48 16.32 4.50 -3.94
CA LEU A 48 16.91 5.63 -4.64
C LEU A 48 18.09 6.15 -3.80
N LEU A 49 19.29 6.02 -4.32
CA LEU A 49 20.53 6.44 -3.67
C LEU A 49 20.73 7.96 -3.80
N ALA A 50 21.64 8.51 -2.99
CA ALA A 50 21.92 9.94 -2.96
C ALA A 50 22.49 10.48 -4.28
N ASP A 51 23.15 9.66 -5.08
CA ASP A 51 23.68 9.99 -6.41
C ASP A 51 22.64 9.87 -7.54
N GLY A 52 21.41 9.40 -7.21
CA GLY A 52 20.31 9.20 -8.14
C GLY A 52 20.23 7.81 -8.76
N GLU A 53 21.15 6.89 -8.39
CA GLU A 53 21.04 5.49 -8.81
C GLU A 53 19.84 4.81 -8.14
N GLU A 54 19.07 4.03 -8.93
CA GLU A 54 17.95 3.21 -8.43
C GLU A 54 18.40 1.76 -8.31
N VAL A 55 18.17 1.18 -7.14
CA VAL A 55 18.46 -0.21 -6.83
C VAL A 55 17.17 -0.94 -6.52
N ASP A 56 16.71 -1.78 -7.43
CA ASP A 56 15.59 -2.68 -7.19
C ASP A 56 16.04 -3.86 -6.33
N VAL A 57 15.48 -3.93 -5.12
CA VAL A 57 15.88 -4.94 -4.13
C VAL A 57 15.39 -6.33 -4.49
N GLU A 58 14.33 -6.45 -5.30
CA GLU A 58 13.80 -7.74 -5.76
C GLU A 58 14.79 -8.48 -6.69
N TRP A 59 15.61 -7.71 -7.44
CA TRP A 59 16.64 -8.25 -8.34
C TRP A 59 17.95 -8.58 -7.63
N LEU A 60 18.15 -8.13 -6.40
CA LEU A 60 19.32 -8.47 -5.62
C LEU A 60 19.11 -9.85 -5.00
N ALA A 61 19.99 -10.79 -5.34
CA ALA A 61 19.97 -12.12 -4.73
C ALA A 61 20.07 -12.00 -3.20
N ASP A 62 19.45 -12.93 -2.48
CA ASP A 62 19.57 -13.06 -1.03
C ASP A 62 21.04 -12.99 -0.62
N SER A 63 21.43 -12.02 0.21
CA SER A 63 22.81 -11.74 0.65
C SER A 63 23.66 -10.83 -0.24
N SER A 64 23.12 -10.15 -1.24
CA SER A 64 23.89 -9.13 -1.97
C SER A 64 24.27 -7.99 -1.06
N ARG A 65 25.57 -7.62 -1.10
CA ARG A 65 26.11 -6.48 -0.39
C ARG A 65 26.34 -5.35 -1.38
N TYR A 66 25.64 -4.27 -1.18
CA TYR A 66 25.83 -3.05 -1.95
C TYR A 66 26.63 -2.05 -1.15
N LYS A 67 27.73 -1.56 -1.68
CA LYS A 67 28.54 -0.53 -1.02
C LYS A 67 28.36 0.78 -1.76
N VAL A 68 27.76 1.73 -1.10
CA VAL A 68 27.62 3.10 -1.58
C VAL A 68 28.21 4.03 -0.52
N ASP A 69 29.17 4.84 -0.89
CA ASP A 69 29.82 5.85 -0.03
C ASP A 69 30.24 5.37 1.37
N GLY A 70 30.74 4.15 1.45
CA GLY A 70 31.20 3.55 2.71
C GLY A 70 30.08 2.95 3.58
N ILE A 71 28.83 2.95 3.09
CA ILE A 71 27.69 2.28 3.71
C ILE A 71 27.52 0.92 3.06
N GLU A 72 27.41 -0.10 3.86
CA GLU A 72 27.13 -1.45 3.41
C GLU A 72 25.62 -1.70 3.56
N VAL A 73 24.90 -1.73 2.43
CA VAL A 73 23.50 -2.20 2.37
C VAL A 73 23.56 -3.69 2.12
N THR A 74 23.03 -4.48 3.04
CA THR A 74 22.90 -5.93 2.87
C THR A 74 21.43 -6.25 2.68
N THR A 75 21.07 -6.83 1.53
CA THR A 75 19.71 -7.32 1.25
C THR A 75 19.69 -8.82 1.50
N GLY A 76 18.63 -9.31 2.11
CA GLY A 76 18.44 -10.73 2.37
C GLY A 76 17.23 -10.95 3.28
N GLU A 77 16.57 -12.09 3.16
CA GLU A 77 15.40 -12.45 3.98
C GLU A 77 14.28 -11.38 4.03
N GLY A 78 14.10 -10.58 2.97
CA GLY A 78 13.14 -9.46 2.97
C GLY A 78 13.52 -8.31 3.90
N LYS A 79 14.83 -8.09 4.14
CA LYS A 79 15.34 -7.04 5.03
C LYS A 79 16.51 -6.28 4.43
N ILE A 80 16.44 -4.96 4.52
CA ILE A 80 17.56 -4.06 4.21
C ILE A 80 18.24 -3.67 5.52
N ARG A 81 19.57 -3.73 5.57
CA ARG A 81 20.37 -3.26 6.72
C ARG A 81 21.35 -2.20 6.31
N TYR A 82 21.28 -1.06 6.98
CA TYR A 82 22.26 0.02 6.84
C TYR A 82 23.33 -0.12 7.91
N LYS A 83 24.58 -0.41 7.51
CA LYS A 83 25.74 -0.35 8.40
C LYS A 83 26.53 0.91 8.06
N GLY A 84 26.24 2.02 8.76
CA GLY A 84 26.94 3.28 8.55
C GLY A 84 28.38 3.23 9.02
N LYS A 85 29.30 3.81 8.25
CA LYS A 85 30.58 4.33 8.77
C LYS A 85 30.40 5.81 9.09
N ASN A 86 31.19 6.32 10.06
CA ASN A 86 31.25 7.75 10.39
C ASN A 86 31.62 8.56 9.14
N ASN A 87 30.66 9.00 8.39
CA ASN A 87 30.85 9.90 7.26
C ASN A 87 30.57 11.32 7.74
N THR A 88 31.44 12.25 7.38
CA THR A 88 31.28 13.68 7.71
C THR A 88 30.22 14.36 6.85
N LYS A 89 29.84 13.75 5.71
CA LYS A 89 28.81 14.23 4.81
C LYS A 89 27.54 13.38 4.96
N VAL A 90 26.43 14.02 5.35
CA VAL A 90 25.13 13.36 5.43
C VAL A 90 24.51 13.34 4.04
N GLU A 91 24.30 12.16 3.51
CA GLU A 91 23.56 11.91 2.28
C GLU A 91 22.25 11.23 2.61
N TYR A 92 21.25 11.34 1.72
CA TYR A 92 19.94 10.77 1.95
C TYR A 92 19.61 9.77 0.86
N ASN A 93 19.19 8.59 1.27
CA ASN A 93 18.57 7.61 0.40
C ASN A 93 17.05 7.63 0.61
N THR A 94 16.30 7.26 -0.42
CA THR A 94 14.85 7.08 -0.31
C THR A 94 14.51 5.62 -0.58
N ILE A 95 13.86 4.97 0.38
CA ILE A 95 13.33 3.63 0.22
C ILE A 95 11.88 3.78 -0.24
N MET A 96 11.58 3.27 -1.43
CA MET A 96 10.26 3.32 -2.05
C MET A 96 9.66 1.92 -2.06
N ILE A 97 8.50 1.79 -1.44
CA ILE A 97 7.69 0.58 -1.48
C ILE A 97 6.57 0.81 -2.49
N PRO A 98 6.52 0.08 -3.61
CA PRO A 98 5.45 0.21 -4.58
C PRO A 98 4.11 -0.33 -4.03
N ARG A 99 3.03 -0.11 -4.75
CA ARG A 99 1.78 -0.84 -4.53
C ARG A 99 2.06 -2.34 -4.67
N GLY A 100 1.41 -3.16 -3.86
CA GLY A 100 1.69 -4.60 -3.78
C GLY A 100 3.03 -4.92 -3.11
N GLY A 101 3.65 -3.97 -2.42
CA GLY A 101 4.92 -4.15 -1.72
C GLY A 101 4.80 -4.02 -0.21
N GLU A 102 5.73 -4.62 0.51
CA GLU A 102 6.08 -4.33 1.90
C GLU A 102 7.54 -4.69 2.12
N TYR A 103 8.19 -4.04 3.07
CA TYR A 103 9.59 -4.34 3.35
C TYR A 103 10.00 -3.98 4.78
N GLN A 104 11.03 -4.67 5.32
CA GLN A 104 11.62 -4.34 6.60
C GLN A 104 13.01 -3.73 6.41
N VAL A 105 13.29 -2.64 7.12
CA VAL A 105 14.57 -1.92 7.09
C VAL A 105 15.12 -1.82 8.50
N GLU A 106 16.43 -2.08 8.66
CA GLU A 106 17.19 -1.78 9.87
C GLU A 106 18.10 -0.59 9.57
N LEU A 107 17.89 0.52 10.27
CA LEU A 107 18.64 1.76 10.10
C LEU A 107 20.02 1.67 10.76
N SER A 108 20.89 2.65 10.49
CA SER A 108 22.28 2.68 10.99
C SER A 108 22.42 2.76 12.51
N ASP A 109 21.35 3.16 13.21
CA ASP A 109 21.29 3.20 14.68
C ASP A 109 20.66 1.92 15.29
N GLY A 110 20.33 0.92 14.46
CA GLY A 110 19.67 -0.32 14.86
C GLY A 110 18.14 -0.21 14.97
N THR A 111 17.55 0.95 14.68
CA THR A 111 16.10 1.11 14.59
C THR A 111 15.53 0.23 13.49
N LYS A 112 14.46 -0.53 13.79
CA LYS A 112 13.77 -1.37 12.82
C LYS A 112 12.51 -0.67 12.34
N VAL A 113 12.30 -0.66 11.02
CA VAL A 113 11.15 -0.03 10.38
C VAL A 113 10.50 -1.03 9.45
N TRP A 114 9.20 -1.27 9.60
CA TRP A 114 8.38 -1.99 8.62
C TRP A 114 7.66 -0.97 7.78
N LEU A 115 7.72 -1.11 6.48
CA LEU A 115 7.14 -0.20 5.49
C LEU A 115 5.98 -0.92 4.80
N ASN A 116 4.81 -0.29 4.78
CA ASN A 116 3.62 -0.80 4.11
C ASN A 116 3.62 -0.44 2.61
N ALA A 117 2.67 -0.96 1.86
CA ALA A 117 2.50 -0.66 0.43
C ALA A 117 2.34 0.85 0.18
N GLU A 118 2.87 1.31 -0.98
CA GLU A 118 2.80 2.70 -1.41
C GLU A 118 3.44 3.68 -0.40
N THR A 119 4.60 3.29 0.15
CA THR A 119 5.31 4.07 1.18
C THR A 119 6.67 4.53 0.67
N GLN A 120 7.03 5.76 1.01
CA GLN A 120 8.35 6.34 0.81
C GLN A 120 8.95 6.73 2.16
N LEU A 121 10.14 6.23 2.45
CA LEU A 121 10.91 6.59 3.64
C LEU A 121 12.26 7.15 3.19
N ARG A 122 12.47 8.46 3.38
CA ARG A 122 13.74 9.10 3.13
C ARG A 122 14.56 9.13 4.43
N ILE A 123 15.75 8.57 4.38
CA ILE A 123 16.63 8.36 5.53
C ILE A 123 18.02 8.91 5.26
N PRO A 124 18.72 9.45 6.26
CA PRO A 124 20.15 9.75 6.13
C PRO A 124 20.96 8.45 6.14
N THR A 125 22.03 8.43 5.41
CA THR A 125 22.97 7.30 5.38
C THR A 125 23.62 7.03 6.74
N ALA A 126 23.72 8.09 7.59
CA ALA A 126 24.11 8.00 9.00
C ALA A 126 23.45 9.12 9.79
N PHE A 127 23.11 8.85 11.05
CA PHE A 127 22.56 9.87 11.95
C PHE A 127 23.70 10.66 12.60
N VAL A 128 23.96 11.87 12.07
CA VAL A 128 24.98 12.79 12.57
C VAL A 128 24.28 13.98 13.26
N GLY A 129 24.86 14.47 14.36
CA GLY A 129 24.32 15.62 15.09
C GLY A 129 23.46 15.26 16.29
N THR A 130 22.47 16.12 16.60
CA THR A 130 21.72 16.06 17.86
C THR A 130 20.38 15.31 17.74
N GLU A 131 19.99 14.90 16.55
CA GLU A 131 18.72 14.18 16.29
C GLU A 131 18.87 13.12 15.19
N ARG A 132 17.94 12.17 15.17
CA ARG A 132 17.80 11.12 14.16
C ARG A 132 16.52 11.38 13.38
N ARG A 133 16.61 12.06 12.23
CA ARG A 133 15.46 12.52 11.46
C ARG A 133 15.27 11.68 10.20
N VAL A 134 14.04 11.24 9.98
CA VAL A 134 13.58 10.55 8.77
C VAL A 134 12.30 11.21 8.25
N PHE A 135 12.01 11.06 6.95
CA PHE A 135 10.84 11.65 6.30
C PHE A 135 9.95 10.55 5.75
N LEU A 136 8.65 10.59 6.07
CA LEU A 136 7.69 9.55 5.72
C LEU A 136 6.54 10.10 4.87
N LYS A 137 6.24 9.39 3.75
CA LYS A 137 4.97 9.41 3.04
C LYS A 137 4.48 7.97 2.92
N GLY A 138 3.26 7.68 3.39
CA GLY A 138 2.74 6.32 3.46
C GLY A 138 2.54 5.82 4.88
N GLU A 139 2.77 4.55 5.15
CA GLU A 139 2.57 3.94 6.45
C GLU A 139 3.79 3.12 6.88
N ALA A 140 4.26 3.38 8.11
CA ALA A 140 5.38 2.67 8.68
C ALA A 140 5.20 2.40 10.18
N TYR A 141 5.63 1.21 10.58
CA TYR A 141 5.80 0.85 12.00
C TYR A 141 7.27 0.96 12.37
N PHE A 142 7.53 1.63 13.48
CA PHE A 142 8.87 1.88 14.00
C PHE A 142 9.09 1.16 15.32
N ASP A 143 10.21 0.46 15.44
CA ASP A 143 10.77 -0.05 16.69
C ASP A 143 12.11 0.67 16.91
N VAL A 144 12.04 1.83 17.59
CA VAL A 144 13.16 2.76 17.69
C VAL A 144 14.12 2.38 18.79
N THR A 145 15.39 2.25 18.44
CA THR A 145 16.48 2.03 19.39
C THR A 145 16.54 3.17 20.42
N LYS A 146 16.55 2.81 21.71
CA LYS A 146 16.57 3.78 22.79
C LYS A 146 17.86 4.63 22.77
N ASN A 147 17.67 5.95 22.75
CA ASN A 147 18.76 6.93 22.88
C ASN A 147 18.21 8.24 23.45
N ASP A 148 18.40 8.45 24.75
CA ASP A 148 17.89 9.61 25.48
C ASP A 148 18.60 10.93 25.10
N LYS A 149 19.77 10.86 24.44
CA LYS A 149 20.56 12.02 24.06
C LYS A 149 20.27 12.51 22.64
N GLN A 150 19.73 11.64 21.79
CA GLN A 150 19.50 11.92 20.37
C GLN A 150 18.11 11.43 19.98
N PRO A 151 17.06 12.29 20.04
CA PRO A 151 15.71 11.92 19.70
C PRO A 151 15.60 11.41 18.25
N PHE A 152 14.66 10.51 18.02
CA PHE A 152 14.27 10.06 16.70
C PHE A 152 13.00 10.83 16.27
N ILE A 153 13.03 11.39 15.06
CA ILE A 153 11.97 12.24 14.53
C ILE A 153 11.49 11.65 13.20
N VAL A 154 10.19 11.36 13.14
CA VAL A 154 9.50 11.04 11.88
C VAL A 154 8.78 12.28 11.43
N GLU A 155 9.24 12.87 10.34
CA GLU A 155 8.67 14.06 9.71
C GLU A 155 7.72 13.67 8.59
N THR A 156 6.57 14.34 8.53
CA THR A 156 5.58 14.26 7.46
C THR A 156 5.16 15.67 7.07
N ASP A 157 4.45 15.83 5.95
CA ASP A 157 3.97 17.16 5.52
C ASP A 157 2.95 17.78 6.51
N LEU A 158 2.35 16.99 7.44
CA LEU A 158 1.37 17.47 8.44
C LEU A 158 1.91 17.58 9.87
N GLY A 159 3.18 17.25 10.09
CA GLY A 159 3.79 17.38 11.41
C GLY A 159 4.87 16.32 11.67
N GLU A 160 5.49 16.44 12.83
CA GLU A 160 6.58 15.58 13.28
C GLU A 160 6.22 14.78 14.53
N VAL A 161 6.64 13.51 14.53
CA VAL A 161 6.53 12.58 15.67
C VAL A 161 7.92 12.39 16.25
N LYS A 162 8.11 12.80 17.53
CA LYS A 162 9.39 12.76 18.24
C LYS A 162 9.37 11.70 19.33
N VAL A 163 10.41 10.85 19.37
CA VAL A 163 10.54 9.76 20.33
C VAL A 163 11.99 9.58 20.78
N TYR A 164 12.22 8.80 21.86
CA TYR A 164 13.57 8.49 22.39
C TYR A 164 13.90 6.99 22.46
N GLY A 165 12.92 6.13 22.14
CA GLY A 165 12.99 4.67 22.23
C GLY A 165 11.59 4.16 22.43
N THR A 166 10.88 3.87 21.34
CA THR A 166 9.42 3.78 21.32
C THR A 166 8.99 2.88 20.18
N GLN A 167 7.93 2.11 20.39
CA GLN A 167 7.25 1.35 19.36
C GLN A 167 5.96 2.06 18.98
N PHE A 168 5.81 2.39 17.69
CA PHE A 168 4.65 3.15 17.21
C PHE A 168 4.44 2.97 15.70
N ASN A 169 3.21 3.23 15.25
CA ASN A 169 2.83 3.28 13.83
C ASN A 169 2.54 4.72 13.43
N VAL A 170 3.04 5.14 12.28
CA VAL A 170 2.68 6.41 11.64
C VAL A 170 2.10 6.11 10.27
N LYS A 171 0.92 6.68 10.00
CA LYS A 171 0.25 6.61 8.71
C LYS A 171 0.01 8.02 8.20
N PHE A 172 0.60 8.35 7.05
CA PHE A 172 0.41 9.59 6.32
C PHE A 172 0.48 9.33 4.81
N TYR A 173 -0.67 9.06 4.21
CA TYR A 173 -0.83 9.05 2.76
C TYR A 173 -1.35 10.43 2.35
N PRO A 174 -0.65 11.18 1.46
CA PRO A 174 -1.05 12.55 1.11
C PRO A 174 -2.49 12.69 0.61
N GLU A 175 -2.99 11.70 -0.13
CA GLU A 175 -4.35 11.67 -0.66
C GLU A 175 -5.43 11.46 0.43
N GLU A 176 -5.08 10.87 1.59
CA GLU A 176 -5.98 10.73 2.75
C GLU A 176 -6.07 12.04 3.55
N LYS A 177 -5.16 13.00 3.32
CA LYS A 177 -5.15 14.34 3.95
C LYS A 177 -5.22 14.28 5.48
N GLU A 178 -4.61 13.28 6.07
CA GLU A 178 -4.54 13.14 7.52
C GLU A 178 -3.28 12.37 7.94
N ILE A 179 -2.76 12.71 9.11
CA ILE A 179 -1.75 11.92 9.81
C ILE A 179 -2.38 11.17 10.98
N LYS A 180 -2.00 9.90 11.14
CA LYS A 180 -2.30 9.08 12.31
C LYS A 180 -1.00 8.61 12.95
N ALA A 181 -0.87 8.80 14.27
CA ALA A 181 0.24 8.26 15.04
C ALA A 181 -0.30 7.42 16.18
N THR A 182 -0.03 6.11 16.17
CA THR A 182 -0.51 5.16 17.18
C THR A 182 0.66 4.72 18.04
N LEU A 183 0.56 4.96 19.35
CA LEU A 183 1.59 4.58 20.30
C LEU A 183 1.34 3.18 20.86
N VAL A 184 2.32 2.28 20.64
CA VAL A 184 2.31 0.91 21.17
C VAL A 184 3.02 0.84 22.51
N GLU A 185 4.27 1.32 22.58
CA GLU A 185 5.07 1.33 23.81
C GLU A 185 5.98 2.56 23.84
N GLY A 186 6.23 3.11 25.03
CA GLY A 186 7.09 4.26 25.25
C GLY A 186 6.33 5.59 25.30
N ASN A 187 6.87 6.63 24.67
CA ASN A 187 6.28 7.97 24.65
C ASN A 187 6.43 8.61 23.28
N ILE A 188 5.39 9.30 22.85
CA ILE A 188 5.38 10.14 21.63
C ILE A 188 5.13 11.60 22.01
N GLY A 189 5.95 12.51 21.48
CA GLY A 189 5.65 13.92 21.31
C GLY A 189 5.25 14.20 19.86
N PHE A 190 4.11 14.82 19.63
CA PHE A 190 3.67 15.26 18.30
C PHE A 190 3.68 16.78 18.23
N LYS A 191 4.15 17.33 17.12
CA LYS A 191 4.19 18.78 16.86
C LYS A 191 3.85 19.04 15.40
N SER A 192 3.15 20.14 15.12
CA SER A 192 2.93 20.66 13.77
C SER A 192 2.97 22.19 13.78
N GLU A 193 2.76 22.83 12.65
CA GLU A 193 2.68 24.31 12.56
C GLU A 193 1.60 24.86 13.49
N GLU A 194 0.43 24.19 13.56
CA GLU A 194 -0.74 24.64 14.31
C GLU A 194 -0.82 24.03 15.74
N VAL A 195 -0.02 23.02 16.03
CA VAL A 195 -0.08 22.24 17.26
C VAL A 195 1.25 22.31 18.00
N ALA A 196 1.21 22.91 19.20
CA ALA A 196 2.33 22.80 20.15
C ALA A 196 2.55 21.32 20.53
N GLU A 197 3.73 21.00 21.10
CA GLU A 197 4.08 19.62 21.45
C GLU A 197 3.00 18.97 22.33
N LEU A 198 2.38 17.91 21.79
CA LEU A 198 1.36 17.11 22.44
C LEU A 198 1.90 15.70 22.72
N LYS A 199 1.79 15.24 23.97
CA LYS A 199 2.21 13.89 24.37
C LYS A 199 1.04 12.93 24.37
N ILE A 200 1.24 11.72 23.84
CA ILE A 200 0.22 10.64 23.90
C ILE A 200 0.75 9.44 24.68
N LYS A 201 -0.19 8.65 25.23
CA LYS A 201 0.09 7.47 26.05
C LYS A 201 -0.01 6.19 25.22
N PRO A 202 0.63 5.08 25.63
CA PRO A 202 0.40 3.78 25.02
C PRO A 202 -1.08 3.41 24.95
N GLY A 203 -1.48 2.82 23.82
CA GLY A 203 -2.89 2.48 23.53
C GLY A 203 -3.73 3.62 22.95
N TYR A 204 -3.11 4.78 22.69
CA TYR A 204 -3.80 5.92 22.07
C TYR A 204 -3.29 6.18 20.65
N GLN A 205 -4.18 6.70 19.84
CA GLN A 205 -3.90 7.23 18.50
C GLN A 205 -4.19 8.73 18.48
N LEU A 206 -3.23 9.49 17.97
CA LEU A 206 -3.42 10.86 17.52
C LEU A 206 -3.83 10.83 16.05
N ARG A 207 -4.81 11.65 15.70
CA ARG A 207 -5.25 11.92 14.32
C ARG A 207 -5.32 13.42 14.09
N LEU A 208 -4.66 13.92 13.05
CA LEU A 208 -4.73 15.30 12.61
C LEU A 208 -5.07 15.34 11.13
N ALA A 209 -6.22 15.91 10.76
CA ALA A 209 -6.58 16.18 9.38
C ALA A 209 -5.90 17.46 8.88
N GLU A 210 -5.62 17.52 7.59
CA GLU A 210 -5.08 18.71 6.93
C GLU A 210 -5.98 19.94 7.22
N GLY A 211 -5.36 21.05 7.61
CA GLY A 211 -6.05 22.28 7.98
C GLY A 211 -6.76 22.27 9.36
N ALA A 212 -6.72 21.15 10.08
CA ALA A 212 -7.29 21.09 11.43
C ALA A 212 -6.34 21.73 12.44
N LYS A 213 -6.87 22.60 13.31
CA LYS A 213 -6.10 23.30 14.35
C LYS A 213 -5.82 22.45 15.59
N LYS A 214 -6.53 21.34 15.74
CA LYS A 214 -6.40 20.47 16.93
C LYS A 214 -6.45 19.01 16.50
N PRO A 215 -5.53 18.16 16.98
CA PRO A 215 -5.61 16.74 16.79
C PRO A 215 -6.70 16.12 17.67
N GLU A 216 -7.31 15.06 17.16
CA GLU A 216 -8.11 14.13 17.95
C GLU A 216 -7.17 13.10 18.58
N VAL A 217 -7.31 12.84 19.88
CA VAL A 217 -6.57 11.77 20.57
C VAL A 217 -7.58 10.85 21.24
N LYS A 218 -7.56 9.57 20.84
CA LYS A 218 -8.51 8.56 21.34
C LYS A 218 -7.82 7.23 21.64
N PRO A 219 -8.37 6.43 22.58
CA PRO A 219 -7.92 5.05 22.75
C PRO A 219 -8.26 4.22 21.53
N VAL A 220 -7.37 3.30 21.17
CA VAL A 220 -7.55 2.36 20.06
C VAL A 220 -7.12 0.96 20.45
N LYS A 221 -7.63 -0.04 19.73
CA LYS A 221 -7.11 -1.40 19.81
C LYS A 221 -5.82 -1.46 19.01
N ILE A 222 -4.67 -1.44 19.67
CA ILE A 222 -3.34 -1.46 19.03
C ILE A 222 -3.26 -2.54 17.95
N TYR A 223 -3.77 -3.75 18.26
CA TYR A 223 -3.75 -4.87 17.31
C TYR A 223 -4.34 -4.52 15.95
N ASN A 224 -5.44 -3.75 15.91
CA ASN A 224 -6.09 -3.37 14.66
C ASN A 224 -5.24 -2.39 13.85
N GLU A 225 -4.57 -1.45 14.53
CA GLU A 225 -3.77 -0.39 13.90
C GLU A 225 -2.45 -0.91 13.30
N ILE A 226 -1.92 -2.01 13.84
CA ILE A 226 -0.68 -2.64 13.38
C ILE A 226 -0.92 -4.02 12.74
N ALA A 227 -2.18 -4.36 12.43
CA ALA A 227 -2.55 -5.67 11.89
C ALA A 227 -1.83 -5.98 10.58
N TRP A 228 -1.63 -4.96 9.73
CA TRP A 228 -0.95 -5.09 8.46
C TRP A 228 0.46 -5.68 8.60
N LYS A 229 1.23 -5.26 9.61
CA LYS A 229 2.55 -5.81 9.96
C LYS A 229 2.45 -7.28 10.43
N ASN A 230 1.31 -7.68 10.96
CA ASN A 230 1.02 -9.04 11.45
C ASN A 230 0.26 -9.89 10.41
N ARG A 231 0.35 -9.53 9.13
CA ARG A 231 -0.23 -10.25 8.00
C ARG A 231 -1.76 -10.30 8.00
N MET A 232 -2.42 -9.34 8.64
CA MET A 232 -3.87 -9.28 8.76
C MET A 232 -4.41 -7.93 8.28
N PHE A 233 -5.61 -7.96 7.72
CA PHE A 233 -6.48 -6.82 7.66
C PHE A 233 -7.43 -6.89 8.86
N CYS A 234 -7.46 -5.86 9.67
CA CYS A 234 -8.41 -5.73 10.77
C CYS A 234 -9.23 -4.46 10.58
N PHE A 235 -10.53 -4.62 10.58
CA PHE A 235 -11.48 -3.54 10.38
C PHE A 235 -12.40 -3.44 11.59
N GLU A 236 -12.66 -2.23 12.07
CA GLU A 236 -13.59 -1.97 13.18
C GLU A 236 -14.55 -0.84 12.78
N SER A 237 -15.76 -1.21 12.39
CA SER A 237 -16.77 -0.26 11.85
C SER A 237 -16.21 0.65 10.75
N GLU A 238 -15.31 0.09 9.93
CA GLU A 238 -14.59 0.80 8.87
C GLU A 238 -15.45 0.90 7.61
N ARG A 239 -15.41 2.05 6.95
CA ARG A 239 -16.15 2.29 5.70
C ARG A 239 -15.56 1.46 4.57
N LEU A 240 -16.44 0.94 3.70
CA LEU A 240 -16.04 0.15 2.54
C LEU A 240 -15.05 0.91 1.64
N GLU A 241 -15.23 2.23 1.46
CA GLU A 241 -14.28 3.08 0.75
C GLU A 241 -12.85 2.98 1.32
N SER A 242 -12.70 3.08 2.65
CA SER A 242 -11.38 2.99 3.30
C SER A 242 -10.79 1.58 3.22
N ILE A 243 -11.64 0.56 3.27
CA ILE A 243 -11.23 -0.84 3.10
C ILE A 243 -10.70 -1.05 1.68
N MET A 244 -11.44 -0.57 0.67
CA MET A 244 -11.03 -0.71 -0.73
C MET A 244 -9.71 -0.01 -1.02
N LEU A 245 -9.43 1.17 -0.45
CA LEU A 245 -8.12 1.83 -0.56
C LEU A 245 -6.96 0.97 0.00
N LYS A 246 -7.20 0.23 1.10
CA LYS A 246 -6.18 -0.70 1.63
C LYS A 246 -5.96 -1.88 0.69
N LEU A 247 -7.02 -2.39 0.05
CA LEU A 247 -6.93 -3.47 -0.93
C LEU A 247 -6.24 -3.00 -2.22
N GLU A 248 -6.56 -1.80 -2.72
CA GLU A 248 -5.89 -1.19 -3.87
C GLU A 248 -4.38 -1.16 -3.70
N ARG A 249 -3.92 -0.66 -2.54
CA ARG A 249 -2.48 -0.58 -2.25
C ARG A 249 -1.83 -1.95 -2.16
N TRP A 250 -2.49 -2.91 -1.50
CA TRP A 250 -1.89 -4.21 -1.23
C TRP A 250 -1.92 -5.16 -2.44
N TYR A 251 -2.99 -5.14 -3.22
CA TYR A 251 -3.13 -6.00 -4.40
C TYR A 251 -2.67 -5.33 -5.69
N ASN A 252 -2.27 -4.06 -5.63
CA ASN A 252 -1.90 -3.25 -6.78
C ASN A 252 -2.99 -3.24 -7.85
N VAL A 253 -4.22 -2.98 -7.46
CA VAL A 253 -5.41 -2.90 -8.32
C VAL A 253 -6.04 -1.52 -8.21
N ASP A 254 -6.81 -1.10 -9.19
CA ASP A 254 -7.63 0.10 -9.12
C ASP A 254 -9.08 -0.28 -8.80
N ILE A 255 -9.72 0.41 -7.84
CA ILE A 255 -11.09 0.09 -7.41
C ILE A 255 -12.02 1.28 -7.70
N ILE A 256 -13.06 1.01 -8.48
CA ILE A 256 -14.03 2.02 -8.92
C ILE A 256 -15.40 1.68 -8.37
N PHE A 257 -16.01 2.62 -7.65
CA PHE A 257 -17.39 2.50 -7.19
C PHE A 257 -18.35 3.07 -8.25
N GLU A 258 -19.20 2.22 -8.82
CA GLU A 258 -20.25 2.68 -9.73
C GLU A 258 -21.41 3.34 -8.97
N ASP A 259 -21.69 2.89 -7.73
CA ASP A 259 -22.62 3.54 -6.80
C ASP A 259 -21.89 4.12 -5.59
N SER A 260 -21.85 5.43 -5.49
CA SER A 260 -21.21 6.14 -4.37
C SER A 260 -21.84 5.86 -3.00
N GLY A 261 -23.09 5.39 -2.97
CA GLY A 261 -23.79 5.00 -1.75
C GLY A 261 -23.13 3.81 -1.05
N LEU A 262 -22.49 2.91 -1.81
CA LEU A 262 -21.80 1.73 -1.30
C LEU A 262 -20.55 2.10 -0.46
N LYS A 263 -19.92 3.20 -0.74
CA LYS A 263 -18.75 3.72 -0.01
C LYS A 263 -18.97 3.83 1.50
N LYS A 264 -20.23 4.04 1.92
CA LYS A 264 -20.61 4.29 3.31
C LYS A 264 -20.87 3.01 4.12
N PHE A 265 -20.94 1.85 3.49
CA PHE A 265 -21.12 0.58 4.20
C PHE A 265 -19.98 0.39 5.19
N LYS A 266 -20.30 -0.16 6.36
CA LYS A 266 -19.33 -0.36 7.43
C LYS A 266 -19.14 -1.83 7.69
N PHE A 267 -17.90 -2.23 7.84
CA PHE A 267 -17.51 -3.60 8.13
C PHE A 267 -16.65 -3.68 9.39
N SER A 268 -16.83 -4.77 10.13
CA SER A 268 -15.94 -5.17 11.24
C SER A 268 -15.59 -6.64 11.08
N GLY A 269 -14.30 -6.94 11.08
CA GLY A 269 -13.80 -8.30 10.92
C GLY A 269 -12.31 -8.34 10.65
N ASN A 270 -11.79 -9.56 10.61
CA ASN A 270 -10.38 -9.82 10.34
C ASN A 270 -10.26 -10.73 9.13
N LEU A 271 -9.40 -10.36 8.19
CA LEU A 271 -9.11 -11.12 6.97
C LEU A 271 -7.61 -11.35 6.88
N ASN A 272 -7.21 -12.50 6.33
CA ASN A 272 -5.80 -12.76 6.06
C ASN A 272 -5.34 -11.90 4.87
N ARG A 273 -4.31 -11.10 5.09
CA ARG A 273 -3.77 -10.18 4.07
C ARG A 273 -3.15 -10.90 2.87
N TYR A 274 -2.73 -12.16 3.06
CA TYR A 274 -2.09 -12.98 2.02
C TYR A 274 -3.05 -13.93 1.31
N ASP A 275 -4.36 -13.86 1.60
CA ASP A 275 -5.36 -14.56 0.79
C ASP A 275 -5.43 -13.97 -0.62
N ASN A 276 -5.82 -14.77 -1.61
CA ASN A 276 -6.13 -14.28 -2.96
C ASN A 276 -7.28 -13.26 -2.86
N ILE A 277 -7.22 -12.20 -3.69
CA ILE A 277 -8.21 -11.13 -3.65
C ILE A 277 -9.64 -11.64 -3.89
N ASP A 278 -9.83 -12.63 -4.77
CA ASP A 278 -11.15 -13.21 -5.07
C ASP A 278 -11.84 -13.73 -3.83
N LYS A 279 -11.08 -14.36 -2.91
CA LYS A 279 -11.61 -14.84 -1.64
C LYS A 279 -12.12 -13.69 -0.77
N ILE A 280 -11.39 -12.57 -0.76
CA ILE A 280 -11.75 -11.37 0.01
C ILE A 280 -12.98 -10.69 -0.61
N LEU A 281 -13.02 -10.55 -1.94
CA LEU A 281 -14.14 -9.93 -2.64
C LEU A 281 -15.41 -10.76 -2.47
N HIS A 282 -15.33 -12.09 -2.64
CA HIS A 282 -16.44 -13.00 -2.43
C HIS A 282 -17.00 -12.90 -1.00
N PHE A 283 -16.11 -12.81 0.01
CA PHE A 283 -16.54 -12.60 1.37
C PHE A 283 -17.33 -11.29 1.56
N PHE A 284 -16.92 -10.18 0.91
CA PHE A 284 -17.67 -8.93 0.95
C PHE A 284 -19.01 -9.03 0.20
N GLU A 285 -19.09 -9.81 -0.89
CA GLU A 285 -20.34 -10.09 -1.57
C GLU A 285 -21.34 -10.87 -0.69
N GLU A 286 -20.87 -11.76 0.16
CA GLU A 286 -21.73 -12.49 1.09
C GLU A 286 -22.27 -11.60 2.22
N VAL A 287 -21.50 -10.63 2.67
CA VAL A 287 -21.84 -9.76 3.82
C VAL A 287 -22.65 -8.53 3.42
N PHE A 288 -22.44 -8.02 2.21
CA PHE A 288 -23.08 -6.79 1.72
C PHE A 288 -23.89 -7.03 0.45
N ASP A 289 -24.78 -6.08 0.16
CA ASP A 289 -25.49 -5.99 -1.11
C ASP A 289 -24.59 -5.36 -2.18
N VAL A 290 -23.41 -5.97 -2.41
CA VAL A 290 -22.42 -5.55 -3.39
C VAL A 290 -22.02 -6.70 -4.30
N LYS A 291 -21.58 -6.36 -5.50
CA LYS A 291 -20.97 -7.26 -6.47
C LYS A 291 -19.69 -6.66 -6.98
N PHE A 292 -18.70 -7.50 -7.24
CA PHE A 292 -17.42 -7.09 -7.81
C PHE A 292 -17.25 -7.66 -9.21
N ALA A 293 -16.85 -6.81 -10.16
CA ALA A 293 -16.43 -7.23 -11.49
C ALA A 293 -14.94 -6.89 -11.65
N VAL A 294 -14.15 -7.91 -11.97
CA VAL A 294 -12.70 -7.78 -12.17
C VAL A 294 -12.42 -7.69 -13.66
N GLU A 295 -11.85 -6.58 -14.11
CA GLU A 295 -11.45 -6.32 -15.50
C GLU A 295 -9.96 -5.97 -15.52
N GLU A 296 -9.12 -6.93 -15.91
CA GLU A 296 -7.66 -6.81 -15.85
C GLU A 296 -7.17 -6.44 -14.43
N ASN A 297 -6.71 -5.21 -14.22
CA ASN A 297 -6.24 -4.70 -12.93
C ASN A 297 -7.24 -3.75 -12.25
N THR A 298 -8.46 -3.67 -12.76
CA THR A 298 -9.52 -2.79 -12.24
C THR A 298 -10.67 -3.61 -11.66
N ILE A 299 -11.11 -3.23 -10.47
CA ILE A 299 -12.25 -3.86 -9.78
C ILE A 299 -13.39 -2.85 -9.69
N LYS A 300 -14.52 -3.17 -10.30
CA LYS A 300 -15.73 -2.36 -10.20
C LYS A 300 -16.60 -2.84 -9.06
N VAL A 301 -17.02 -1.91 -8.19
CA VAL A 301 -17.92 -2.17 -7.05
C VAL A 301 -19.32 -1.71 -7.42
N MET A 302 -20.23 -2.64 -7.54
CA MET A 302 -21.62 -2.44 -7.97
C MET A 302 -22.59 -2.90 -6.89
N ARG A 303 -23.85 -2.50 -6.99
CA ARG A 303 -24.94 -3.09 -6.21
C ARG A 303 -25.32 -4.45 -6.80
N LYS A 304 -25.72 -5.42 -5.96
CA LYS A 304 -26.33 -6.67 -6.41
C LYS A 304 -27.61 -6.44 -7.15
#